data_a5b6681a6ce009c29fdead94589e061b
#
_entry.id   a5b6681a6ce009c29fdead94589e061b
#
_cell.length_a   1.000
_cell.length_b   1.000
_cell.length_c   1.000
_cell.angle_alpha   90.00
_cell.angle_beta   90.00
_cell.angle_gamma   90.00
#
_symmetry.space_group_name_H-M   'P 1'
#
loop_
_entity.id
_entity.type
_entity.pdbx_description
1 polymer ?
#
loop_
_entity_poly.entity_id
_entity_poly.type
_entity_poly.pdbx_seq_one_letter_code
_entity_poly.pdbx_strand_id
1 'polypeptide(L)'
;MTKNIALFGTSADPPTIGHKKILEELSKIYPLTISYVSNNPNKKHKEDISIRSNLLKTLIEDLDNPKILFQQSVSSQWAIESIEYCKKIYEFNKLDFVIGSDLIKDIFYWKN
;
A
#
# COMPACT_ATOMS: atom_id res chain seq x y z
N MET A 1 -22.86 -7.50 5.05
CA MET A 1 -22.01 -7.69 3.89
C MET A 1 -20.53 -7.70 4.27
N THR A 2 -19.80 -8.72 3.87
CA THR A 2 -18.38 -8.81 4.19
C THR A 2 -17.59 -7.90 3.26
N LYS A 3 -16.64 -7.17 3.83
CA LYS A 3 -15.77 -6.28 3.08
C LYS A 3 -14.32 -6.63 3.40
N ASN A 4 -13.61 -7.08 2.40
CA ASN A 4 -12.18 -7.36 2.54
C ASN A 4 -11.39 -6.23 1.92
N ILE A 5 -10.35 -5.79 2.60
CA ILE A 5 -9.52 -4.68 2.17
C ILE A 5 -8.09 -5.16 1.98
N ALA A 6 -7.47 -4.73 0.88
CA ALA A 6 -6.04 -4.90 0.68
C ALA A 6 -5.32 -3.60 1.08
N LEU A 7 -4.27 -3.72 1.86
CA LEU A 7 -3.44 -2.58 2.23
C LEU A 7 -2.05 -2.79 1.63
N PHE A 8 -1.68 -1.93 0.70
CA PHE A 8 -0.42 -2.05 -0.02
C PHE A 8 0.49 -0.85 0.26
N GLY A 9 1.45 -1.06 1.15
CA GLY A 9 2.49 -0.09 1.43
C GLY A 9 3.69 -0.34 0.53
N THR A 10 4.21 0.70 -0.08
CA THR A 10 5.36 0.59 -0.99
C THR A 10 6.31 1.75 -0.77
N SER A 11 7.59 1.53 -1.05
CA SER A 11 8.57 2.61 -1.00
C SER A 11 8.36 3.61 -2.14
N ALA A 12 7.83 3.15 -3.27
CA ALA A 12 7.54 3.99 -4.45
C ALA A 12 8.70 4.93 -4.80
N ASP A 13 9.90 4.38 -4.94
CA ASP A 13 11.12 5.18 -5.08
C ASP A 13 11.86 4.83 -6.38
N PRO A 14 11.35 5.22 -7.55
CA PRO A 14 10.00 5.75 -7.80
C PRO A 14 8.98 4.63 -8.00
N PRO A 15 7.68 4.95 -8.05
CA PRO A 15 6.67 3.96 -8.43
C PRO A 15 6.87 3.54 -9.89
N THR A 16 6.61 2.28 -10.17
CA THR A 16 6.88 1.68 -11.48
C THR A 16 5.63 1.04 -12.06
N ILE A 17 5.77 0.56 -13.32
CA ILE A 17 4.72 -0.23 -13.96
C ILE A 17 4.37 -1.46 -13.13
N GLY A 18 5.34 -2.03 -12.41
CA GLY A 18 5.10 -3.14 -11.50
C GLY A 18 4.11 -2.78 -10.41
N HIS A 19 4.25 -1.60 -9.82
CA HIS A 19 3.30 -1.11 -8.81
C HIS A 19 1.90 -0.95 -9.40
N LYS A 20 1.82 -0.40 -10.60
CA LYS A 20 0.56 -0.24 -11.30
C LYS A 20 -0.13 -1.58 -11.52
N LYS A 21 0.63 -2.58 -11.97
CA LYS A 21 0.12 -3.92 -12.20
C LYS A 21 -0.41 -4.56 -10.91
N ILE A 22 0.34 -4.44 -9.82
CA ILE A 22 -0.08 -4.98 -8.54
C ILE A 22 -1.42 -4.36 -8.12
N LEU A 23 -1.53 -3.04 -8.21
CA LEU A 23 -2.76 -2.35 -7.84
C LEU A 23 -3.94 -2.78 -8.69
N GLU A 24 -3.73 -2.92 -10.00
CA GLU A 24 -4.78 -3.38 -10.90
C GLU A 24 -5.24 -4.80 -10.56
N GLU A 25 -4.31 -5.70 -10.27
CA GLU A 25 -4.65 -7.08 -9.90
C GLU A 25 -5.37 -7.13 -8.56
N LEU A 26 -4.95 -6.34 -7.59
CA LEU A 26 -5.61 -6.28 -6.29
C LEU A 26 -7.05 -5.79 -6.43
N SER A 27 -7.30 -4.84 -7.32
CA SER A 27 -8.65 -4.30 -7.52
C SER A 27 -9.61 -5.33 -8.11
N LYS A 28 -9.10 -6.39 -8.72
CA LYS A 28 -9.93 -7.48 -9.24
C LYS A 28 -10.35 -8.45 -8.14
N ILE A 29 -9.56 -8.52 -7.06
CA ILE A 29 -9.78 -9.47 -5.97
C ILE A 29 -10.49 -8.83 -4.80
N TYR A 30 -10.13 -7.58 -4.49
CA TYR A 30 -10.63 -6.88 -3.31
C TYR A 30 -11.62 -5.79 -3.71
N PRO A 31 -12.70 -5.61 -2.93
CA PRO A 31 -13.62 -4.49 -3.17
C PRO A 31 -12.98 -3.14 -2.90
N LEU A 32 -11.90 -3.11 -2.11
CA LEU A 32 -11.16 -1.87 -1.83
C LEU A 32 -9.68 -2.19 -1.61
N THR A 33 -8.84 -1.43 -2.29
CA THR A 33 -7.39 -1.48 -2.11
C THR A 33 -6.91 -0.10 -1.67
N ILE A 34 -6.20 -0.05 -0.55
CA ILE A 34 -5.64 1.19 -0.02
C ILE A 34 -4.13 1.12 -0.19
N SER A 35 -3.56 2.15 -0.78
CA SER A 35 -2.13 2.22 -1.00
C SER A 35 -1.54 3.49 -0.40
N TYR A 36 -0.31 3.39 0.04
CA TYR A 36 0.42 4.50 0.64
C TYR A 36 1.92 4.29 0.47
N VAL A 37 2.70 5.35 0.65
CA VAL A 37 4.15 5.26 0.64
C VAL A 37 4.62 4.94 2.05
N SER A 38 5.34 3.83 2.18
CA SER A 38 5.91 3.44 3.47
C SER A 38 7.10 4.32 3.82
N ASN A 39 7.28 4.55 5.12
CA ASN A 39 8.36 5.36 5.63
C ASN A 39 9.26 4.51 6.53
N ASN A 40 10.03 3.62 5.92
CA ASN A 40 10.91 2.74 6.65
C ASN A 40 12.20 3.49 7.06
N PRO A 41 12.46 3.70 8.34
CA PRO A 41 13.63 4.45 8.80
C PRO A 41 14.95 3.75 8.52
N ASN A 42 14.92 2.44 8.29
CA ASN A 42 16.13 1.65 8.03
C ASN A 42 16.49 1.58 6.56
N LYS A 43 15.68 2.17 5.69
CA LYS A 43 15.91 2.14 4.25
C LYS A 43 16.25 3.52 3.75
N LYS A 44 17.34 3.63 3.00
CA LYS A 44 17.66 4.87 2.31
C LYS A 44 16.83 5.01 1.06
N HIS A 45 16.20 6.15 0.90
CA HIS A 45 15.39 6.46 -0.26
C HIS A 45 16.09 7.53 -1.10
N LYS A 46 15.93 7.44 -2.42
CA LYS A 46 16.48 8.42 -3.34
C LYS A 46 15.75 9.75 -3.24
N GLU A 47 14.45 9.68 -3.01
CA GLU A 47 13.60 10.85 -2.99
C GLU A 47 12.89 11.00 -1.65
N ASP A 48 12.49 12.23 -1.33
CA ASP A 48 11.69 12.51 -0.14
C ASP A 48 10.37 11.78 -0.20
N ILE A 49 9.80 11.53 0.98
CA ILE A 49 8.49 10.91 1.07
C ILE A 49 7.42 11.76 0.41
N SER A 50 7.54 13.09 0.45
CA SER A 50 6.57 13.97 -0.22
C SER A 50 6.59 13.77 -1.74
N ILE A 51 7.77 13.64 -2.33
CA ILE A 51 7.88 13.39 -3.76
C ILE A 51 7.37 12.01 -4.11
N ARG A 52 7.77 11.00 -3.35
CA ARG A 52 7.34 9.62 -3.58
C ARG A 52 5.82 9.47 -3.45
N SER A 53 5.23 10.11 -2.44
CA SER A 53 3.78 10.04 -2.25
C SER A 53 3.02 10.75 -3.36
N ASN A 54 3.52 11.88 -3.84
CA ASN A 54 2.91 12.56 -4.98
C ASN A 54 2.96 11.72 -6.25
N LEU A 55 4.06 11.02 -6.49
CA LEU A 55 4.20 10.14 -7.65
C LEU A 55 3.23 8.96 -7.56
N LEU A 56 3.11 8.35 -6.40
CA LEU A 56 2.17 7.25 -6.21
C LEU A 56 0.72 7.73 -6.35
N LYS A 57 0.41 8.89 -5.77
CA LYS A 57 -0.91 9.49 -5.90
C LYS A 57 -1.28 9.71 -7.38
N THR A 58 -0.34 10.26 -8.15
CA THR A 58 -0.54 10.51 -9.57
C THR A 58 -0.78 9.20 -10.33
N LEU A 59 0.00 8.17 -10.02
CA LEU A 59 -0.16 6.87 -10.65
C LEU A 59 -1.55 6.30 -10.37
N ILE A 60 -2.02 6.42 -9.13
CA ILE A 60 -3.35 5.92 -8.74
C ILE A 60 -4.45 6.72 -9.43
N GLU A 61 -4.28 8.04 -9.52
CA GLU A 61 -5.23 8.90 -10.23
C GLU A 61 -5.32 8.52 -11.72
N ASP A 62 -4.17 8.21 -12.32
CA ASP A 62 -4.13 7.79 -13.72
C ASP A 62 -4.82 6.45 -13.97
N LEU A 63 -4.83 5.58 -12.97
CA LEU A 63 -5.54 4.30 -13.07
C LEU A 63 -7.06 4.50 -13.15
N ASP A 64 -7.54 5.60 -12.58
CA ASP A 64 -8.97 5.96 -12.59
C ASP A 64 -9.86 4.78 -12.16
N ASN A 65 -9.47 4.13 -11.07
CA ASN A 65 -10.18 2.97 -10.55
C ASN A 65 -10.73 3.28 -9.16
N PRO A 66 -12.07 3.33 -8.99
CA PRO A 66 -12.65 3.71 -7.70
C PRO A 66 -12.39 2.70 -6.59
N LYS A 67 -11.92 1.51 -6.92
CA LYS A 67 -11.58 0.49 -5.91
C LYS A 67 -10.17 0.67 -5.35
N ILE A 68 -9.40 1.61 -5.89
CA ILE A 68 -8.03 1.88 -5.44
C ILE A 68 -7.99 3.28 -4.85
N LEU A 69 -7.59 3.37 -3.58
CA LEU A 69 -7.47 4.65 -2.88
C LEU A 69 -6.03 4.89 -2.43
N PHE A 70 -5.57 6.11 -2.65
CA PHE A 70 -4.32 6.57 -2.07
C PHE A 70 -4.64 7.24 -0.73
N GLN A 71 -4.06 6.73 0.36
CA GLN A 71 -4.32 7.26 1.70
C GLN A 71 -3.02 7.34 2.49
N GLN A 72 -2.30 8.44 2.33
CA GLN A 72 -1.00 8.60 2.96
C GLN A 72 -1.10 8.73 4.48
N SER A 73 -2.25 9.13 5.02
CA SER A 73 -2.44 9.29 6.46
C SER A 73 -2.28 7.99 7.25
N VAL A 74 -2.39 6.83 6.59
CA VAL A 74 -2.19 5.55 7.26
C VAL A 74 -0.72 5.12 7.29
N SER A 75 0.16 5.87 6.63
CA SER A 75 1.58 5.55 6.60
C SER A 75 2.21 5.67 7.98
N SER A 76 3.06 4.70 8.30
CA SER A 76 3.85 4.71 9.53
C SER A 76 5.15 3.97 9.25
N GLN A 77 6.12 4.15 10.13
CA GLN A 77 7.36 3.38 10.03
C GLN A 77 7.13 1.89 10.33
N TRP A 78 6.01 1.54 10.96
CA TRP A 78 5.66 0.15 11.31
C TRP A 78 4.37 -0.25 10.61
N ALA A 79 4.41 -1.42 9.95
CA ALA A 79 3.24 -1.94 9.25
C ALA A 79 2.03 -2.12 10.19
N ILE A 80 2.29 -2.58 11.41
CA ILE A 80 1.20 -2.80 12.38
C ILE A 80 0.47 -1.50 12.70
N GLU A 81 1.16 -0.38 12.75
CA GLU A 81 0.53 0.91 12.99
C GLU A 81 -0.33 1.35 11.82
N SER A 82 0.12 1.08 10.60
CA SER A 82 -0.68 1.38 9.41
C SER A 82 -1.97 0.58 9.40
N ILE A 83 -1.92 -0.67 9.81
CA ILE A 83 -3.11 -1.52 9.95
C ILE A 83 -4.05 -0.92 10.99
N GLU A 84 -3.52 -0.48 12.12
CA GLU A 84 -4.34 0.11 13.18
C GLU A 84 -5.01 1.43 12.72
N TYR A 85 -4.30 2.23 11.93
CA TYR A 85 -4.87 3.46 11.37
C TYR A 85 -6.02 3.13 10.43
N CYS A 86 -5.88 2.07 9.61
CA CYS A 86 -6.96 1.64 8.73
C CYS A 86 -8.19 1.19 9.52
N LYS A 87 -8.00 0.52 10.64
CA LYS A 87 -9.10 0.10 11.50
C LYS A 87 -9.91 1.29 12.02
N LYS A 88 -9.26 2.43 12.22
CA LYS A 88 -9.94 3.63 12.71
C LYS A 88 -10.72 4.34 11.62
N ILE A 89 -10.30 4.22 10.37
CA ILE A 89 -10.86 4.98 9.25
C ILE A 89 -11.89 4.16 8.49
N TYR A 90 -11.65 2.86 8.33
CA TYR A 90 -12.47 2.01 7.47
C TYR A 90 -13.11 0.88 8.25
N GLU A 91 -14.34 0.53 7.86
CA GLU A 91 -14.98 -0.67 8.34
C GLU A 91 -14.66 -1.82 7.40
N PHE A 92 -14.19 -2.92 7.94
CA PHE A 92 -13.88 -4.11 7.14
C PHE A 92 -13.94 -5.36 7.99
N ASN A 93 -14.12 -6.50 7.33
CA ASN A 93 -14.12 -7.80 7.98
C ASN A 93 -12.72 -8.39 8.05
N LYS A 94 -11.94 -8.20 6.99
CA LYS A 94 -10.59 -8.73 6.89
C LYS A 94 -9.71 -7.73 6.15
N LEU A 95 -8.50 -7.55 6.65
CA LEU A 95 -7.50 -6.73 5.98
C LEU A 95 -6.30 -7.60 5.66
N ASP A 96 -5.92 -7.64 4.39
CA ASP A 96 -4.72 -8.33 3.94
C ASP A 96 -3.63 -7.30 3.65
N PHE A 97 -2.50 -7.45 4.32
CA PHE A 97 -1.35 -6.59 4.09
C PHE A 97 -0.53 -7.16 2.93
N VAL A 98 -0.40 -6.37 1.86
CA VAL A 98 0.26 -6.80 0.64
C VAL A 98 1.67 -6.23 0.60
N ILE A 99 2.63 -7.08 0.27
CA ILE A 99 4.03 -6.72 0.19
C ILE A 99 4.50 -6.85 -1.26
N GLY A 100 5.30 -5.87 -1.70
CA GLY A 100 5.85 -5.90 -3.04
C GLY A 100 6.76 -7.09 -3.30
N SER A 101 6.93 -7.44 -4.56
CA SER A 101 7.69 -8.63 -4.96
C SER A 101 9.14 -8.62 -4.48
N ASP A 102 9.73 -7.44 -4.35
CA ASP A 102 11.09 -7.30 -3.84
C ASP A 102 11.22 -7.70 -2.37
N LEU A 103 10.11 -7.74 -1.64
CA LEU A 103 10.09 -8.12 -0.24
C LEU A 103 9.58 -9.54 0.00
N ILE A 104 9.26 -10.27 -1.05
CA ILE A 104 8.71 -11.62 -0.93
C ILE A 104 9.62 -12.55 -0.15
N LYS A 105 10.92 -12.42 -0.34
CA LYS A 105 11.89 -13.24 0.39
C LYS A 105 11.76 -13.05 1.89
N ASP A 106 11.55 -11.82 2.33
CA ASP A 106 11.47 -11.49 3.75
C ASP A 106 10.18 -11.99 4.38
N ILE A 107 9.12 -12.08 3.59
CA ILE A 107 7.83 -12.58 4.06
C ILE A 107 7.94 -13.95 4.71
N PHE A 108 8.76 -14.81 4.17
CA PHE A 108 8.92 -16.17 4.69
C PHE A 108 9.60 -16.19 6.05
N TYR A 109 10.32 -15.15 6.39
CA TYR A 109 10.99 -15.03 7.68
C TYR A 109 10.13 -14.30 8.71
N TRP A 110 9.23 -13.45 8.24
CA TRP A 110 8.33 -12.75 9.15
C TRP A 110 7.17 -13.59 9.58
N LYS A 111 6.86 -14.52 8.77
CA LYS A 111 5.67 -15.31 8.95
C LYS A 111 5.79 -16.11 10.22
N ASN A 112 4.89 -15.93 11.11
CA ASN A 112 4.82 -16.46 12.45
C ASN A 112 5.24 -15.44 13.47
#